data_e74802d935aadac50112d5619b9394af
#
_entry.id   e74802d935aadac50112d5619b9394af
#
_cell.length_a   1.000
_cell.length_b   1.000
_cell.length_c   1.000
_cell.angle_alpha   90.00
_cell.angle_beta   90.00
_cell.angle_gamma   90.00
#
_symmetry.space_group_name_H-M   'P 1'
#
loop_
_entity.id
_entity.type
_entity.pdbx_description
1 polymer ?
#
loop_
_entity_poly.entity_id
_entity_poly.type
_entity_poly.pdbx_seq_one_letter_code
_entity_poly.pdbx_strand_id
1 'polypeptide(L)'
;VRYADTAGENSDHPVEDAWRYRNWVIQSFNNDMPYDQFVREQIAGDILAAGKQGKAFADNIIASGYLAIARRFGHDIDKRMYLTYEDLIDNLGKTFLGLSIACARCHDHKHDPITSADYYALYGVMASSRLPFPGCEPKQQPRDLVPLVTHDVIEENKEWEQKLKKLQHDLVENPKKELIKVASESYRMLSQGHLPVGKSIDLSSDPININVRKGEAIQISISPNANHGADTTLVELKIKHQTDSDNLEWSTQDLVDILTKGNPIDSKNAIWYFLDIGPEGPRLLSEKAEAIDGQSTLKKWSIGGLPSVAINNGKDPIKVWTEIPARSFFVHPNADSPVAVTWISPVTGKIEIELKVADGHAFGDGVIWQLQQFANDKIHSSYEKLALDKHGIAKIEEHKNTKPITKTDYAYAVAEGTPKDYPIHNRGD
;
A
#
# COMPACT_ATOMS: atom_id res chain seq x y z
N VAL A 1 -3.49 -34.06 25.67
CA VAL A 1 -3.28 -32.98 24.68
C VAL A 1 -3.38 -33.59 23.31
N ARG A 2 -4.23 -33.01 22.46
CA ARG A 2 -4.35 -33.35 21.06
C ARG A 2 -3.76 -32.20 20.22
N TYR A 3 -2.73 -32.49 19.46
CA TYR A 3 -2.11 -31.52 18.59
C TYR A 3 -1.88 -32.13 17.21
N ALA A 4 -2.31 -31.41 16.20
CA ALA A 4 -1.97 -31.66 14.82
C ALA A 4 -1.76 -30.30 14.15
N ASP A 5 -0.82 -30.22 13.21
CA ASP A 5 -0.54 -29.03 12.40
C ASP A 5 -1.07 -29.15 10.98
N THR A 6 -1.91 -30.15 10.75
CA THR A 6 -2.64 -30.37 9.50
C THR A 6 -4.11 -30.70 9.77
N ALA A 7 -4.95 -30.49 8.74
CA ALA A 7 -6.38 -30.77 8.83
C ALA A 7 -6.71 -32.30 8.89
N GLY A 8 -5.75 -33.13 8.55
CA GLY A 8 -5.85 -34.60 8.53
C GLY A 8 -6.67 -35.17 7.37
N GLU A 9 -6.75 -36.49 7.30
CA GLU A 9 -7.45 -37.29 6.27
C GLU A 9 -7.01 -36.92 4.83
N ASN A 10 -7.95 -36.84 3.90
CA ASN A 10 -7.66 -36.67 2.46
C ASN A 10 -7.17 -35.27 2.08
N SER A 11 -7.42 -34.28 2.92
CA SER A 11 -7.09 -32.89 2.60
C SER A 11 -5.74 -32.43 3.16
N ASP A 12 -5.29 -33.01 4.23
CA ASP A 12 -4.01 -32.84 4.94
C ASP A 12 -3.34 -31.44 4.80
N HIS A 13 -4.15 -30.39 4.69
CA HIS A 13 -3.66 -29.02 4.60
C HIS A 13 -3.04 -28.56 5.93
N PRO A 14 -1.95 -27.79 5.87
CA PRO A 14 -1.34 -27.24 7.08
C PRO A 14 -2.29 -26.25 7.77
N VAL A 15 -2.30 -26.32 9.11
CA VAL A 15 -2.93 -25.35 9.99
C VAL A 15 -1.85 -24.37 10.45
N GLU A 16 -1.64 -23.29 9.70
CA GLU A 16 -0.47 -22.41 9.83
C GLU A 16 -0.20 -21.90 11.24
N ASP A 17 -1.22 -21.55 11.99
CA ASP A 17 -1.10 -20.99 13.34
C ASP A 17 -1.33 -22.04 14.47
N ALA A 18 -1.32 -23.35 14.17
CA ALA A 18 -1.46 -24.41 15.16
C ALA A 18 -0.39 -24.34 16.27
N TRP A 19 0.80 -23.82 15.94
CA TRP A 19 1.91 -23.65 16.89
C TRP A 19 1.52 -22.77 18.09
N ARG A 20 0.54 -21.87 17.98
CA ARG A 20 0.07 -21.03 19.08
C ARG A 20 -0.52 -21.88 20.20
N TYR A 21 -1.40 -22.83 19.86
CA TYR A 21 -1.96 -23.77 20.82
C TYR A 21 -0.86 -24.67 21.45
N ARG A 22 0.05 -25.19 20.63
CA ARG A 22 1.19 -25.98 21.17
C ARG A 22 2.00 -25.19 22.20
N ASN A 23 2.32 -23.94 21.88
CA ASN A 23 3.09 -23.08 22.76
C ASN A 23 2.31 -22.74 24.05
N TRP A 24 0.99 -22.54 23.95
CA TRP A 24 0.14 -22.37 25.12
C TRP A 24 0.20 -23.62 26.04
N VAL A 25 0.11 -24.82 25.48
CA VAL A 25 0.25 -26.06 26.23
C VAL A 25 1.60 -26.11 26.94
N ILE A 26 2.70 -25.86 26.24
CA ILE A 26 4.05 -25.86 26.82
C ILE A 26 4.13 -24.84 27.97
N GLN A 27 3.61 -23.64 27.80
CA GLN A 27 3.60 -22.60 28.84
C GLN A 27 2.73 -23.00 30.05
N SER A 28 1.60 -23.65 29.81
CA SER A 28 0.73 -24.12 30.88
C SER A 28 1.46 -25.11 31.81
N PHE A 29 2.21 -26.05 31.24
CA PHE A 29 3.05 -26.95 32.01
C PHE A 29 4.23 -26.24 32.68
N ASN A 30 4.90 -25.36 32.03
CA ASN A 30 6.01 -24.58 32.59
C ASN A 30 5.57 -23.70 33.78
N ASN A 31 4.32 -23.23 33.75
CA ASN A 31 3.73 -22.39 34.79
C ASN A 31 2.99 -23.20 35.88
N ASP A 32 3.07 -24.51 35.82
CA ASP A 32 2.39 -25.42 36.77
C ASP A 32 0.88 -25.13 36.90
N MET A 33 0.22 -24.91 35.72
CA MET A 33 -1.20 -24.57 35.68
C MET A 33 -2.04 -25.69 36.31
N PRO A 34 -2.98 -25.40 37.25
CA PRO A 34 -3.88 -26.39 37.81
C PRO A 34 -4.64 -27.15 36.72
N TYR A 35 -4.77 -28.47 36.88
CA TYR A 35 -5.35 -29.34 35.85
C TYR A 35 -6.80 -28.96 35.51
N ASP A 36 -7.59 -28.60 36.49
CA ASP A 36 -8.97 -28.15 36.26
C ASP A 36 -9.04 -26.85 35.43
N GLN A 37 -8.11 -25.94 35.67
CA GLN A 37 -7.98 -24.74 34.87
C GLN A 37 -7.54 -25.09 33.44
N PHE A 38 -6.52 -25.93 33.28
CA PHE A 38 -6.01 -26.40 32.01
C PHE A 38 -7.12 -27.02 31.13
N VAL A 39 -8.00 -27.86 31.76
CA VAL A 39 -9.14 -28.43 31.03
C VAL A 39 -10.19 -27.39 30.65
N ARG A 40 -10.56 -26.53 31.60
CA ARG A 40 -11.61 -25.51 31.39
C ARG A 40 -11.21 -24.53 30.29
N GLU A 41 -9.96 -24.08 30.25
CA GLU A 41 -9.50 -23.16 29.22
C GLU A 41 -9.49 -23.80 27.83
N GLN A 42 -9.23 -25.10 27.73
CA GLN A 42 -9.28 -25.80 26.44
C GLN A 42 -10.71 -26.02 25.90
N ILE A 43 -11.70 -26.13 26.78
CA ILE A 43 -13.09 -26.43 26.40
C ILE A 43 -13.90 -25.13 26.23
N ALA A 44 -13.69 -24.14 27.09
CA ALA A 44 -14.48 -22.92 27.18
C ALA A 44 -13.60 -21.66 27.26
N GLY A 45 -12.45 -21.68 26.59
CA GLY A 45 -11.50 -20.57 26.63
C GLY A 45 -12.07 -19.27 26.07
N ASP A 46 -12.89 -19.34 25.04
CA ASP A 46 -13.60 -18.21 24.48
C ASP A 46 -14.56 -17.55 25.50
N ILE A 47 -15.30 -18.35 26.26
CA ILE A 47 -16.19 -17.86 27.33
C ILE A 47 -15.37 -17.25 28.46
N LEU A 48 -14.28 -17.93 28.87
CA LEU A 48 -13.39 -17.46 29.93
C LEU A 48 -12.56 -16.24 29.55
N ALA A 49 -12.47 -15.91 28.26
CA ALA A 49 -11.86 -14.69 27.77
C ALA A 49 -12.72 -13.44 28.02
N ALA A 50 -14.02 -13.62 28.30
CA ALA A 50 -14.93 -12.51 28.54
C ALA A 50 -14.44 -11.61 29.68
N GLY A 51 -14.36 -10.29 29.43
CA GLY A 51 -13.86 -9.29 30.37
C GLY A 51 -12.35 -9.23 30.54
N LYS A 52 -11.59 -10.12 29.90
CA LYS A 52 -10.12 -10.06 29.87
C LYS A 52 -9.61 -9.20 28.72
N GLN A 53 -8.35 -8.76 28.82
CA GLN A 53 -7.68 -7.96 27.81
C GLN A 53 -6.24 -8.45 27.57
N GLY A 54 -5.66 -8.03 26.47
CA GLY A 54 -4.26 -8.29 26.11
C GLY A 54 -3.92 -9.78 26.13
N LYS A 55 -2.78 -10.13 26.75
CA LYS A 55 -2.29 -11.52 26.78
C LYS A 55 -3.26 -12.50 27.44
N ALA A 56 -3.95 -12.11 28.51
CA ALA A 56 -4.87 -13.00 29.21
C ALA A 56 -6.11 -13.33 28.35
N PHE A 57 -6.59 -12.39 27.54
CA PHE A 57 -7.61 -12.63 26.54
C PHE A 57 -7.10 -13.61 25.47
N ALA A 58 -5.94 -13.29 24.88
CA ALA A 58 -5.34 -14.09 23.82
C ALA A 58 -5.05 -15.52 24.24
N ASP A 59 -4.49 -15.73 25.44
CA ASP A 59 -4.16 -17.05 25.95
C ASP A 59 -5.41 -17.94 26.11
N ASN A 60 -6.53 -17.38 26.59
CA ASN A 60 -7.78 -18.12 26.72
C ASN A 60 -8.38 -18.47 25.34
N ILE A 61 -8.33 -17.54 24.36
CA ILE A 61 -8.76 -17.85 22.99
C ILE A 61 -7.90 -18.97 22.40
N ILE A 62 -6.56 -18.87 22.50
CA ILE A 62 -5.62 -19.86 21.97
C ILE A 62 -5.84 -21.25 22.61
N ALA A 63 -6.17 -21.30 23.90
CA ALA A 63 -6.43 -22.55 24.61
C ALA A 63 -7.52 -23.40 23.95
N SER A 64 -8.58 -22.76 23.42
CA SER A 64 -9.68 -23.45 22.74
C SER A 64 -9.26 -24.07 21.40
N GLY A 65 -8.00 -23.86 20.98
CA GLY A 65 -7.37 -24.56 19.86
C GLY A 65 -7.44 -26.08 19.97
N TYR A 66 -7.58 -26.63 21.18
CA TYR A 66 -7.85 -28.07 21.40
C TYR A 66 -9.06 -28.57 20.61
N LEU A 67 -10.15 -27.82 20.60
CA LEU A 67 -11.35 -28.15 19.84
C LEU A 67 -11.23 -27.67 18.39
N ALA A 68 -10.65 -26.51 18.18
CA ALA A 68 -10.58 -25.87 16.88
C ALA A 68 -9.67 -26.60 15.87
N ILE A 69 -8.57 -27.22 16.35
CA ILE A 69 -7.64 -28.02 15.54
C ILE A 69 -8.12 -29.48 15.45
N ALA A 70 -9.42 -29.70 15.48
CA ALA A 70 -9.98 -31.04 15.33
C ALA A 70 -9.88 -31.51 13.89
N ARG A 71 -9.87 -32.83 13.69
CA ARG A 71 -9.82 -33.46 12.39
C ARG A 71 -10.97 -33.00 11.49
N ARG A 72 -10.68 -32.76 10.24
CA ARG A 72 -11.65 -32.45 9.18
C ARG A 72 -11.79 -33.66 8.25
N PHE A 73 -12.98 -33.90 7.75
CA PHE A 73 -13.30 -35.11 7.01
C PHE A 73 -13.64 -34.80 5.55
N GLY A 74 -12.89 -35.41 4.63
CA GLY A 74 -13.08 -35.28 3.19
C GLY A 74 -12.75 -33.89 2.62
N HIS A 75 -13.10 -33.67 1.35
CA HIS A 75 -12.85 -32.42 0.66
C HIS A 75 -13.92 -31.35 0.90
N ASP A 76 -15.19 -31.75 1.03
CA ASP A 76 -16.31 -30.87 1.37
C ASP A 76 -16.58 -30.90 2.87
N ILE A 77 -15.76 -30.14 3.59
CA ILE A 77 -15.79 -30.13 5.05
C ILE A 77 -17.14 -29.66 5.59
N ASP A 78 -17.74 -28.64 4.97
CA ASP A 78 -19.01 -28.07 5.43
C ASP A 78 -20.14 -29.09 5.41
N LYS A 79 -20.18 -29.96 4.42
CA LYS A 79 -21.15 -31.06 4.36
C LYS A 79 -20.86 -32.17 5.34
N ARG A 80 -19.63 -32.29 5.85
CA ARG A 80 -19.19 -33.38 6.71
C ARG A 80 -18.88 -32.94 8.13
N MET A 81 -19.27 -31.74 8.53
CA MET A 81 -19.03 -31.22 9.90
C MET A 81 -19.60 -32.15 10.98
N TYR A 82 -20.66 -32.90 10.69
CA TYR A 82 -21.19 -33.87 11.66
C TYR A 82 -20.15 -34.91 12.07
N LEU A 83 -19.27 -35.37 11.20
CA LEU A 83 -18.16 -36.30 11.56
C LEU A 83 -17.14 -35.61 12.48
N THR A 84 -16.87 -34.33 12.26
CA THR A 84 -15.99 -33.54 13.15
C THR A 84 -16.61 -33.42 14.55
N TYR A 85 -17.91 -33.17 14.66
CA TYR A 85 -18.60 -33.12 15.96
C TYR A 85 -18.58 -34.44 16.68
N GLU A 86 -18.81 -35.54 15.97
CA GLU A 86 -18.71 -36.89 16.51
C GLU A 86 -17.31 -37.21 17.02
N ASP A 87 -16.27 -36.89 16.27
CA ASP A 87 -14.87 -37.07 16.65
C ASP A 87 -14.51 -36.19 17.87
N LEU A 88 -15.02 -34.95 17.94
CA LEU A 88 -14.84 -34.10 19.12
C LEU A 88 -15.47 -34.68 20.38
N ILE A 89 -16.71 -35.17 20.32
CA ILE A 89 -17.43 -35.76 21.46
C ILE A 89 -16.71 -37.01 21.95
N ASP A 90 -16.31 -37.89 21.02
CA ASP A 90 -15.57 -39.11 21.37
C ASP A 90 -14.21 -38.77 21.99
N ASN A 91 -13.52 -37.77 21.45
CA ASN A 91 -12.24 -37.33 21.99
C ASN A 91 -12.37 -36.69 23.40
N LEU A 92 -13.37 -35.83 23.62
CA LEU A 92 -13.66 -35.25 24.93
C LEU A 92 -13.94 -36.31 25.97
N GLY A 93 -14.82 -37.28 25.64
CA GLY A 93 -15.15 -38.38 26.52
C GLY A 93 -13.94 -39.18 26.92
N LYS A 94 -13.15 -39.64 25.99
CA LYS A 94 -11.95 -40.46 26.20
C LYS A 94 -10.85 -39.71 26.94
N THR A 95 -10.62 -38.44 26.58
CA THR A 95 -9.48 -37.67 27.10
C THR A 95 -9.70 -37.17 28.52
N PHE A 96 -10.87 -36.63 28.81
CA PHE A 96 -11.12 -35.97 30.11
C PHE A 96 -11.94 -36.82 31.10
N LEU A 97 -12.81 -37.69 30.58
CA LEU A 97 -13.69 -38.49 31.43
C LEU A 97 -13.28 -39.96 31.49
N GLY A 98 -12.47 -40.46 30.57
CA GLY A 98 -12.16 -41.88 30.44
C GLY A 98 -13.35 -42.72 29.97
N LEU A 99 -14.36 -42.09 29.33
CA LEU A 99 -15.64 -42.72 28.96
C LEU A 99 -15.79 -42.78 27.42
N SER A 100 -16.45 -43.85 26.95
CA SER A 100 -16.78 -44.01 25.52
C SER A 100 -18.16 -43.43 25.20
N ILE A 101 -18.28 -42.08 25.28
CA ILE A 101 -19.53 -41.34 25.08
C ILE A 101 -20.13 -41.62 23.68
N ALA A 102 -19.29 -41.88 22.67
CA ALA A 102 -19.73 -42.18 21.31
C ALA A 102 -20.70 -43.38 21.23
N CYS A 103 -20.67 -44.34 22.20
CA CYS A 103 -21.62 -45.43 22.25
C CYS A 103 -23.07 -44.96 22.45
N ALA A 104 -23.25 -43.83 23.13
CA ALA A 104 -24.56 -43.24 23.41
C ALA A 104 -25.20 -42.59 22.19
N ARG A 105 -24.56 -42.53 21.03
CA ARG A 105 -25.13 -42.02 19.78
C ARG A 105 -26.38 -42.75 19.32
N CYS A 106 -26.38 -44.10 19.48
CA CYS A 106 -27.46 -44.96 18.97
C CYS A 106 -28.40 -45.49 20.06
N HIS A 107 -27.93 -45.63 21.30
CA HIS A 107 -28.69 -46.13 22.43
C HIS A 107 -28.00 -45.69 23.73
N ASP A 108 -28.68 -45.72 24.83
CA ASP A 108 -28.10 -45.44 26.15
C ASP A 108 -26.86 -46.32 26.41
N HIS A 109 -25.84 -45.74 26.99
CA HIS A 109 -24.59 -46.45 27.23
C HIS A 109 -24.81 -47.69 28.12
N LYS A 110 -24.21 -48.82 27.73
CA LYS A 110 -24.52 -50.11 28.37
C LYS A 110 -24.10 -50.19 29.84
N HIS A 111 -23.02 -49.53 30.21
CA HIS A 111 -22.38 -49.65 31.51
C HIS A 111 -22.34 -48.37 32.31
N ASP A 112 -22.29 -47.22 31.66
CA ASP A 112 -22.16 -45.92 32.28
C ASP A 112 -23.49 -45.16 32.20
N PRO A 113 -23.80 -44.26 33.15
CA PRO A 113 -25.06 -43.53 33.19
C PRO A 113 -25.06 -42.38 32.16
N ILE A 114 -24.84 -42.70 30.90
CA ILE A 114 -24.82 -41.77 29.76
C ILE A 114 -25.97 -42.16 28.83
N THR A 115 -26.92 -41.25 28.67
CA THR A 115 -28.07 -41.46 27.77
C THR A 115 -27.79 -40.96 26.36
N SER A 116 -28.58 -41.40 25.38
CA SER A 116 -28.58 -40.81 24.07
C SER A 116 -28.91 -39.33 24.11
N ALA A 117 -29.73 -38.87 25.05
CA ALA A 117 -30.01 -37.46 25.25
C ALA A 117 -28.77 -36.66 25.64
N ASP A 118 -27.90 -37.21 26.51
CA ASP A 118 -26.65 -36.57 26.88
C ASP A 118 -25.71 -36.42 25.67
N TYR A 119 -25.63 -37.45 24.81
CA TYR A 119 -24.86 -37.41 23.60
C TYR A 119 -25.32 -36.27 22.67
N TYR A 120 -26.64 -36.20 22.41
CA TYR A 120 -27.19 -35.16 21.51
C TYR A 120 -27.18 -33.78 22.13
N ALA A 121 -27.20 -33.66 23.45
CA ALA A 121 -26.95 -32.38 24.13
C ALA A 121 -25.52 -31.86 23.83
N LEU A 122 -24.51 -32.73 23.96
CA LEU A 122 -23.12 -32.39 23.58
C LEU A 122 -22.99 -32.10 22.09
N TYR A 123 -23.69 -32.87 21.26
CA TYR A 123 -23.72 -32.61 19.81
C TYR A 123 -24.27 -31.23 19.49
N GLY A 124 -25.37 -30.83 20.14
CA GLY A 124 -25.95 -29.51 20.02
C GLY A 124 -24.97 -28.39 20.40
N VAL A 125 -24.18 -28.59 21.48
CA VAL A 125 -23.12 -27.65 21.86
C VAL A 125 -22.06 -27.53 20.75
N MET A 126 -21.56 -28.66 20.23
CA MET A 126 -20.55 -28.61 19.14
C MET A 126 -21.10 -27.96 17.86
N ALA A 127 -22.32 -28.29 17.50
CA ALA A 127 -22.97 -27.75 16.31
C ALA A 127 -23.37 -26.27 16.44
N SER A 128 -23.50 -25.76 17.66
CA SER A 128 -23.72 -24.35 17.95
C SER A 128 -22.42 -23.54 18.03
N SER A 129 -21.28 -24.23 18.10
CA SER A 129 -19.97 -23.61 18.13
C SER A 129 -19.46 -23.34 16.69
N ARG A 130 -18.77 -22.23 16.49
CA ARG A 130 -18.09 -21.91 15.22
C ARG A 130 -16.64 -22.38 15.32
N LEU A 131 -16.31 -23.34 14.46
CA LEU A 131 -14.96 -23.86 14.31
C LEU A 131 -14.28 -23.26 13.07
N PRO A 132 -13.01 -22.87 13.15
CA PRO A 132 -12.33 -22.29 12.00
C PRO A 132 -12.18 -23.30 10.87
N PHE A 133 -12.25 -22.80 9.65
CA PHE A 133 -12.01 -23.56 8.42
C PHE A 133 -10.53 -23.48 8.06
N PRO A 134 -9.82 -24.62 7.90
CA PRO A 134 -8.38 -24.63 7.66
C PRO A 134 -7.95 -24.35 6.21
N GLY A 135 -8.89 -24.12 5.27
CA GLY A 135 -8.56 -23.87 3.86
C GLY A 135 -8.18 -25.12 3.08
N CYS A 136 -8.84 -26.26 3.32
CA CYS A 136 -8.48 -27.55 2.73
C CYS A 136 -8.80 -27.70 1.25
N GLU A 137 -9.59 -26.83 0.69
CA GLU A 137 -9.97 -26.84 -0.73
C GLU A 137 -9.03 -25.97 -1.56
N PRO A 138 -8.73 -26.37 -2.81
CA PRO A 138 -7.93 -25.52 -3.71
C PRO A 138 -8.53 -24.12 -3.83
N LYS A 139 -7.71 -23.09 -3.59
CA LYS A 139 -8.09 -21.65 -3.59
C LYS A 139 -9.03 -21.18 -2.48
N GLN A 140 -9.40 -22.03 -1.53
CA GLN A 140 -10.10 -21.58 -0.33
C GLN A 140 -9.09 -21.05 0.70
N GLN A 141 -9.42 -19.92 1.28
CA GLN A 141 -8.61 -19.33 2.35
C GLN A 141 -9.10 -19.80 3.73
N PRO A 142 -8.23 -19.88 4.71
CA PRO A 142 -8.65 -20.05 6.09
C PRO A 142 -9.70 -19.01 6.47
N ARG A 143 -10.78 -19.46 7.12
CA ARG A 143 -11.89 -18.61 7.55
C ARG A 143 -12.29 -18.91 8.99
N ASP A 144 -13.09 -18.01 9.55
CA ASP A 144 -13.59 -18.11 10.91
C ASP A 144 -12.49 -18.17 11.99
N LEU A 145 -11.30 -17.67 11.65
CA LEU A 145 -10.23 -17.49 12.63
C LEU A 145 -10.65 -16.45 13.67
N VAL A 146 -10.33 -16.71 14.92
CA VAL A 146 -10.70 -15.84 16.03
C VAL A 146 -9.59 -14.82 16.31
N PRO A 147 -9.89 -13.51 16.36
CA PRO A 147 -8.89 -12.51 16.67
C PRO A 147 -8.39 -12.63 18.11
N LEU A 148 -7.09 -12.35 18.29
CA LEU A 148 -6.42 -12.39 19.59
C LEU A 148 -6.47 -11.05 20.35
N VAL A 149 -7.31 -10.14 19.89
CA VAL A 149 -7.59 -8.85 20.51
C VAL A 149 -9.09 -8.68 20.69
N THR A 150 -9.48 -7.87 21.67
CA THR A 150 -10.91 -7.60 21.96
C THR A 150 -11.56 -6.81 20.84
N HIS A 151 -12.90 -6.83 20.80
CA HIS A 151 -13.67 -6.10 19.80
C HIS A 151 -13.36 -4.60 19.79
N ASP A 152 -13.18 -4.01 20.97
CA ASP A 152 -12.86 -2.59 21.10
C ASP A 152 -11.55 -2.22 20.37
N VAL A 153 -10.52 -3.06 20.50
CA VAL A 153 -9.24 -2.88 19.78
C VAL A 153 -9.41 -3.03 18.26
N ILE A 154 -10.30 -3.92 17.82
CA ILE A 154 -10.61 -4.08 16.38
C ILE A 154 -11.29 -2.83 15.84
N GLU A 155 -12.26 -2.27 16.55
CA GLU A 155 -12.96 -1.05 16.12
C GLU A 155 -12.01 0.15 16.14
N GLU A 156 -11.17 0.30 17.15
CA GLU A 156 -10.15 1.36 17.21
C GLU A 156 -9.18 1.27 16.01
N ASN A 157 -8.72 0.07 15.67
CA ASN A 157 -7.89 -0.15 14.47
C ASN A 157 -8.63 0.22 13.18
N LYS A 158 -9.91 -0.13 13.05
CA LYS A 158 -10.73 0.24 11.88
C LYS A 158 -10.92 1.75 11.77
N GLU A 159 -11.23 2.43 12.86
CA GLU A 159 -11.37 3.88 12.89
C GLU A 159 -10.05 4.57 12.50
N TRP A 160 -8.92 4.06 13.00
CA TRP A 160 -7.61 4.56 12.65
C TRP A 160 -7.31 4.39 11.15
N GLU A 161 -7.60 3.20 10.58
CA GLU A 161 -7.43 2.93 9.15
C GLU A 161 -8.34 3.79 8.28
N GLN A 162 -9.60 3.98 8.68
CA GLN A 162 -10.54 4.84 7.97
C GLN A 162 -10.06 6.29 7.95
N LYS A 163 -9.57 6.79 9.08
CA LYS A 163 -9.00 8.13 9.19
C LYS A 163 -7.76 8.28 8.33
N LEU A 164 -6.88 7.26 8.30
CA LEU A 164 -5.70 7.26 7.43
C LEU A 164 -6.10 7.32 5.95
N LYS A 165 -7.03 6.47 5.52
CA LYS A 165 -7.54 6.46 4.14
C LYS A 165 -8.17 7.81 3.77
N LYS A 166 -8.94 8.41 4.68
CA LYS A 166 -9.54 9.73 4.48
C LYS A 166 -8.47 10.81 4.33
N LEU A 167 -7.46 10.84 5.20
CA LEU A 167 -6.35 11.78 5.11
C LEU A 167 -5.59 11.62 3.77
N GLN A 168 -5.29 10.39 3.36
CA GLN A 168 -4.64 10.11 2.08
C GLN A 168 -5.49 10.59 0.89
N HIS A 169 -6.78 10.31 0.92
CA HIS A 169 -7.70 10.75 -0.14
C HIS A 169 -7.79 12.29 -0.22
N ASP A 170 -8.04 12.95 0.92
CA ASP A 170 -8.33 14.39 0.95
C ASP A 170 -7.07 15.24 0.68
N LEU A 171 -5.91 14.78 1.15
CA LEU A 171 -4.67 15.56 1.09
C LEU A 171 -3.74 15.20 -0.07
N VAL A 172 -3.89 14.03 -0.67
CA VAL A 172 -3.03 13.58 -1.78
C VAL A 172 -3.83 13.40 -3.06
N GLU A 173 -4.89 12.61 -3.04
CA GLU A 173 -5.61 12.22 -4.25
C GLU A 173 -6.48 13.35 -4.83
N ASN A 174 -7.13 14.16 -3.99
CA ASN A 174 -7.97 15.25 -4.46
C ASN A 174 -7.19 16.35 -5.18
N PRO A 175 -6.05 16.88 -4.65
CA PRO A 175 -5.23 17.84 -5.37
C PRO A 175 -4.76 17.34 -6.73
N LYS A 176 -4.33 16.06 -6.83
CA LYS A 176 -3.97 15.45 -8.12
C LYS A 176 -5.13 15.44 -9.10
N LYS A 177 -6.30 14.96 -8.69
CA LYS A 177 -7.49 14.89 -9.55
C LYS A 177 -7.92 16.27 -10.03
N GLU A 178 -7.86 17.27 -9.15
CA GLU A 178 -8.15 18.66 -9.50
C GLU A 178 -7.18 19.17 -10.57
N LEU A 179 -5.88 18.97 -10.37
CA LEU A 179 -4.85 19.38 -11.33
C LEU A 179 -5.04 18.68 -12.68
N ILE A 180 -5.23 17.34 -12.69
CA ILE A 180 -5.48 16.59 -13.93
C ILE A 180 -6.69 17.13 -14.68
N LYS A 181 -7.80 17.40 -13.95
CA LYS A 181 -9.01 17.94 -14.54
C LYS A 181 -8.75 19.32 -15.18
N VAL A 182 -8.20 20.25 -14.40
CA VAL A 182 -7.91 21.62 -14.88
C VAL A 182 -6.94 21.58 -16.07
N ALA A 183 -5.90 20.74 -15.99
CA ALA A 183 -4.94 20.57 -17.08
C ALA A 183 -5.60 20.04 -18.35
N SER A 184 -6.45 18.99 -18.24
CA SER A 184 -7.12 18.40 -19.40
C SER A 184 -8.11 19.35 -20.10
N GLU A 185 -8.77 20.22 -19.33
CA GLU A 185 -9.72 21.21 -19.84
C GLU A 185 -9.02 22.41 -20.52
N SER A 186 -7.74 22.64 -20.24
CA SER A 186 -7.00 23.83 -20.67
C SER A 186 -5.81 23.53 -21.57
N TYR A 187 -5.60 22.27 -21.86
CA TYR A 187 -4.45 21.77 -22.60
C TYR A 187 -4.39 22.27 -24.06
N ARG A 188 -3.23 22.76 -24.45
CA ARG A 188 -2.90 23.09 -25.83
C ARG A 188 -1.48 22.60 -26.14
N MET A 189 -1.33 21.73 -27.13
CA MET A 189 -0.02 21.37 -27.67
C MET A 189 0.55 22.53 -28.45
N LEU A 190 1.75 22.96 -28.11
CA LEU A 190 2.48 23.99 -28.83
C LEU A 190 3.45 23.38 -29.84
N SER A 191 4.20 22.37 -29.42
CA SER A 191 5.12 21.62 -30.26
C SER A 191 5.45 20.30 -29.64
N GLN A 192 5.82 19.30 -30.43
CA GLN A 192 6.25 17.99 -29.98
C GLN A 192 7.10 17.28 -31.00
N GLY A 193 7.85 16.28 -30.58
CA GLY A 193 8.61 15.45 -31.51
C GLY A 193 9.36 14.31 -30.83
N HIS A 194 9.95 13.48 -31.66
CA HIS A 194 10.91 12.47 -31.26
C HIS A 194 12.33 13.05 -31.45
N LEU A 195 13.16 12.94 -30.42
CA LEU A 195 14.57 13.30 -30.46
C LEU A 195 15.40 12.03 -30.57
N PRO A 196 15.99 11.72 -31.73
CA PRO A 196 16.85 10.54 -31.89
C PRO A 196 18.16 10.68 -31.09
N VAL A 197 18.78 9.55 -30.82
CA VAL A 197 20.08 9.46 -30.12
C VAL A 197 21.14 10.35 -30.75
N GLY A 198 21.85 11.11 -29.92
CA GLY A 198 22.94 12.01 -30.32
C GLY A 198 22.49 13.19 -31.17
N LYS A 199 21.19 13.49 -31.21
CA LYS A 199 20.63 14.63 -31.94
C LYS A 199 20.21 15.77 -31.00
N SER A 200 20.00 16.92 -31.60
CA SER A 200 19.41 18.09 -30.93
C SER A 200 18.37 18.77 -31.84
N ILE A 201 17.41 19.39 -31.19
CA ILE A 201 16.49 20.32 -31.82
C ILE A 201 16.76 21.72 -31.27
N ASP A 202 16.61 22.73 -32.11
CA ASP A 202 16.74 24.14 -31.74
C ASP A 202 15.65 24.95 -32.45
N LEU A 203 14.67 25.42 -31.65
CA LEU A 203 13.57 26.27 -32.12
C LEU A 203 13.87 27.76 -31.91
N SER A 204 15.11 28.16 -31.62
CA SER A 204 15.46 29.58 -31.42
C SER A 204 15.41 30.41 -32.70
N SER A 205 15.56 29.78 -33.86
CA SER A 205 15.44 30.47 -35.18
C SER A 205 14.00 30.69 -35.63
N ASP A 206 13.05 29.92 -35.08
CA ASP A 206 11.60 30.05 -35.33
C ASP A 206 10.84 29.91 -34.00
N PRO A 207 10.94 30.94 -33.14
CA PRO A 207 10.40 30.86 -31.77
C PRO A 207 8.87 30.86 -31.78
N ILE A 208 8.29 30.15 -30.80
CA ILE A 208 6.85 30.03 -30.66
C ILE A 208 6.30 31.27 -29.97
N ASN A 209 5.39 31.95 -30.64
CA ASN A 209 4.73 33.16 -30.16
C ASN A 209 3.31 32.86 -29.71
N ILE A 210 2.99 33.13 -28.44
CA ILE A 210 1.65 32.90 -27.87
C ILE A 210 1.27 34.04 -26.91
N ASN A 211 -0.02 34.12 -26.62
CA ASN A 211 -0.51 34.92 -25.49
C ASN A 211 -0.66 34.07 -24.24
N VAL A 212 -0.28 34.63 -23.12
CA VAL A 212 -0.50 34.03 -21.79
C VAL A 212 -1.18 35.01 -20.85
N ARG A 213 -1.85 34.49 -19.83
CA ARG A 213 -2.33 35.25 -18.68
C ARG A 213 -1.48 34.90 -17.47
N LYS A 214 -1.39 35.82 -16.54
CA LYS A 214 -0.76 35.54 -15.24
C LYS A 214 -1.43 34.34 -14.61
N GLY A 215 -0.62 33.36 -14.16
CA GLY A 215 -1.08 32.11 -13.56
C GLY A 215 -1.28 30.95 -14.56
N GLU A 216 -1.25 31.18 -15.87
CA GLU A 216 -1.20 30.10 -16.86
C GLU A 216 0.17 29.41 -16.86
N ALA A 217 0.25 28.18 -17.38
CA ALA A 217 1.47 27.39 -17.35
C ALA A 217 2.00 27.05 -18.74
N ILE A 218 3.33 27.05 -18.86
CA ILE A 218 4.07 26.45 -19.97
C ILE A 218 4.85 25.27 -19.41
N GLN A 219 4.71 24.11 -20.04
CA GLN A 219 5.35 22.88 -19.60
C GLN A 219 6.12 22.22 -20.73
N ILE A 220 7.37 21.87 -20.45
CA ILE A 220 8.14 20.92 -21.26
C ILE A 220 8.14 19.58 -20.56
N SER A 221 7.78 18.51 -21.26
CA SER A 221 7.86 17.15 -20.77
C SER A 221 8.75 16.29 -21.64
N ILE A 222 9.50 15.39 -21.01
CA ILE A 222 10.37 14.41 -21.65
C ILE A 222 9.91 13.03 -21.21
N SER A 223 9.60 12.19 -22.20
CA SER A 223 9.20 10.81 -22.02
C SER A 223 10.25 9.87 -22.61
N PRO A 224 10.45 8.67 -22.05
CA PRO A 224 11.25 7.66 -22.72
C PRO A 224 10.57 7.25 -24.03
N ASN A 225 11.34 6.78 -25.01
CA ASN A 225 10.75 6.19 -26.22
C ASN A 225 10.33 4.73 -25.96
N ALA A 226 11.27 3.82 -25.75
CA ALA A 226 11.00 2.45 -25.32
C ALA A 226 11.92 2.01 -24.18
N ASN A 227 13.11 2.59 -24.07
CA ASN A 227 14.10 2.31 -23.03
C ASN A 227 14.55 3.61 -22.37
N HIS A 228 14.47 3.71 -21.06
CA HIS A 228 14.86 4.90 -20.29
C HIS A 228 16.34 4.93 -19.85
N GLY A 229 17.09 3.86 -20.07
CA GLY A 229 18.42 3.66 -19.46
C GLY A 229 19.51 4.64 -19.91
N ALA A 230 19.27 5.44 -20.95
CA ALA A 230 20.23 6.39 -21.50
C ALA A 230 19.58 7.72 -21.95
N ASP A 231 18.51 8.12 -21.29
CA ASP A 231 17.65 9.24 -21.70
C ASP A 231 17.99 10.56 -20.99
N THR A 232 19.26 10.76 -20.63
CA THR A 232 19.71 12.06 -20.13
C THR A 232 19.51 13.11 -21.21
N THR A 233 18.63 14.06 -20.97
CA THR A 233 18.21 15.06 -21.95
C THR A 233 18.53 16.46 -21.46
N LEU A 234 19.34 17.21 -22.19
CA LEU A 234 19.60 18.61 -21.93
C LEU A 234 18.41 19.44 -22.39
N VAL A 235 17.94 20.35 -21.57
CA VAL A 235 16.78 21.20 -21.85
C VAL A 235 17.13 22.66 -21.60
N GLU A 236 17.07 23.48 -22.63
CA GLU A 236 17.15 24.92 -22.54
C GLU A 236 15.83 25.52 -23.00
N LEU A 237 14.97 25.85 -22.02
CA LEU A 237 13.71 26.56 -22.26
C LEU A 237 13.91 28.02 -21.87
N LYS A 238 13.64 28.92 -22.82
CA LYS A 238 13.76 30.35 -22.64
C LYS A 238 12.44 31.02 -23.03
N ILE A 239 11.94 31.89 -22.17
CA ILE A 239 10.65 32.57 -22.31
C ILE A 239 10.91 34.08 -22.21
N LYS A 240 10.51 34.84 -23.21
CA LYS A 240 10.66 36.29 -23.25
C LYS A 240 9.29 36.94 -23.27
N HIS A 241 9.07 37.93 -22.47
CA HIS A 241 7.87 38.77 -22.54
C HIS A 241 8.09 39.92 -23.55
N GLN A 242 7.24 40.00 -24.54
CA GLN A 242 7.33 41.00 -25.56
C GLN A 242 6.56 42.25 -25.14
N THR A 243 7.26 43.27 -24.64
CA THR A 243 6.70 44.60 -24.32
C THR A 243 7.63 45.69 -24.84
N ASP A 244 7.06 46.87 -25.07
CA ASP A 244 7.82 48.03 -25.52
C ASP A 244 8.74 48.63 -24.44
N SER A 245 8.55 48.26 -23.15
CA SER A 245 9.21 48.87 -21.99
C SER A 245 10.09 47.96 -21.19
N ASP A 246 9.84 46.64 -21.12
CA ASP A 246 10.56 45.69 -20.28
C ASP A 246 10.91 44.40 -21.00
N ASN A 247 12.18 44.07 -21.06
CA ASN A 247 12.67 42.78 -21.54
C ASN A 247 12.76 41.76 -20.38
N LEU A 248 11.62 41.23 -19.94
CA LEU A 248 11.60 40.16 -18.96
C LEU A 248 11.89 38.83 -19.64
N GLU A 249 12.82 38.10 -19.07
CA GLU A 249 13.26 36.83 -19.60
C GLU A 249 13.44 35.81 -18.47
N TRP A 250 12.93 34.60 -18.68
CA TRP A 250 13.05 33.45 -17.79
C TRP A 250 13.64 32.26 -18.56
N SER A 251 14.51 31.50 -17.90
CA SER A 251 15.18 30.38 -18.56
C SER A 251 15.45 29.26 -17.55
N THR A 252 15.50 28.01 -18.02
CA THR A 252 16.05 26.91 -17.25
C THR A 252 17.51 27.14 -16.84
N GLN A 253 18.24 27.99 -17.57
CA GLN A 253 19.59 28.42 -17.19
C GLN A 253 19.62 29.23 -15.89
N ASP A 254 18.57 30.00 -15.58
CA ASP A 254 18.45 30.73 -14.30
C ASP A 254 18.36 29.79 -13.10
N LEU A 255 17.96 28.52 -13.33
CA LEU A 255 17.79 27.50 -12.28
C LEU A 255 19.10 26.80 -11.92
N VAL A 256 20.14 26.90 -12.75
CA VAL A 256 21.41 26.16 -12.57
C VAL A 256 22.08 26.44 -11.23
N ASP A 257 21.96 27.65 -10.69
CA ASP A 257 22.55 28.01 -9.39
C ASP A 257 21.62 27.83 -8.20
N ILE A 258 20.33 27.66 -8.46
CA ILE A 258 19.30 27.72 -7.41
C ILE A 258 18.43 26.48 -7.31
N LEU A 259 18.61 25.47 -8.17
CA LEU A 259 17.73 24.30 -8.30
C LEU A 259 17.37 23.66 -6.94
N THR A 260 18.35 23.54 -6.06
CA THR A 260 18.16 22.85 -4.76
C THR A 260 17.56 23.73 -3.67
N LYS A 261 17.22 25.01 -3.96
CA LYS A 261 16.53 25.86 -2.96
C LYS A 261 15.10 25.41 -2.67
N GLY A 262 14.45 24.75 -3.66
CA GLY A 262 13.08 24.25 -3.48
C GLY A 262 12.52 23.56 -4.73
N ASN A 263 11.42 22.86 -4.55
CA ASN A 263 10.48 22.48 -5.58
C ASN A 263 9.08 22.60 -4.98
N PRO A 264 8.26 23.61 -5.38
CA PRO A 264 8.57 24.62 -6.43
C PRO A 264 9.67 25.60 -6.04
N ILE A 265 10.16 26.33 -7.06
CA ILE A 265 11.18 27.36 -6.91
C ILE A 265 10.76 28.65 -7.60
N ASP A 266 10.97 29.79 -6.92
CA ASP A 266 10.80 31.12 -7.51
C ASP A 266 12.11 31.58 -8.17
N SER A 267 12.02 32.00 -9.42
CA SER A 267 13.09 32.66 -10.13
C SER A 267 12.54 33.83 -10.93
N LYS A 268 12.99 35.04 -10.60
CA LYS A 268 12.57 36.30 -11.26
C LYS A 268 11.03 36.47 -11.24
N ASN A 269 10.39 36.22 -10.10
CA ASN A 269 8.93 36.26 -9.89
C ASN A 269 8.11 35.22 -10.69
N ALA A 270 8.76 34.30 -11.38
CA ALA A 270 8.11 33.14 -11.98
C ALA A 270 8.33 31.89 -11.12
N ILE A 271 7.31 31.05 -11.02
CA ILE A 271 7.38 29.82 -10.25
C ILE A 271 7.62 28.65 -11.19
N TRP A 272 8.58 27.81 -10.85
CA TRP A 272 8.92 26.60 -11.58
C TRP A 272 8.62 25.37 -10.75
N TYR A 273 7.97 24.39 -11.38
CA TYR A 273 7.67 23.08 -10.78
C TYR A 273 8.42 21.99 -11.53
N PHE A 274 8.96 21.02 -10.79
CA PHE A 274 9.58 19.80 -11.32
C PHE A 274 8.73 18.62 -10.94
N LEU A 275 8.23 17.90 -11.94
CA LEU A 275 7.14 16.92 -11.76
C LEU A 275 7.50 15.59 -12.39
N ASP A 276 7.04 14.55 -11.73
CA ASP A 276 6.72 13.27 -12.33
C ASP A 276 5.27 13.32 -12.83
N ILE A 277 5.07 13.04 -14.11
CA ILE A 277 3.75 13.04 -14.75
C ILE A 277 3.38 11.65 -15.29
N GLY A 278 3.92 10.59 -14.68
CA GLY A 278 3.64 9.20 -15.00
C GLY A 278 2.22 8.74 -14.62
N PRO A 279 1.97 7.41 -14.70
CA PRO A 279 0.64 6.83 -14.50
C PRO A 279 0.00 7.11 -13.13
N GLU A 280 0.83 7.32 -12.10
CA GLU A 280 0.35 7.69 -10.77
C GLU A 280 -0.12 9.16 -10.66
N GLY A 281 -0.18 9.87 -11.79
CA GLY A 281 -0.59 11.27 -11.90
C GLY A 281 0.51 12.26 -11.53
N PRO A 282 0.28 13.56 -11.71
CA PRO A 282 1.30 14.55 -11.44
C PRO A 282 1.65 14.58 -9.96
N ARG A 283 2.95 14.53 -9.66
CA ARG A 283 3.51 14.69 -8.31
C ARG A 283 4.84 15.44 -8.36
N LEU A 284 5.14 16.20 -7.32
CA LEU A 284 6.41 16.91 -7.23
C LEU A 284 7.57 15.93 -7.03
N LEU A 285 8.69 16.19 -7.70
CA LEU A 285 9.95 15.54 -7.35
C LEU A 285 10.33 15.99 -5.93
N SER A 286 10.36 15.06 -4.99
CA SER A 286 10.43 15.34 -3.54
C SER A 286 11.80 15.06 -2.92
N GLU A 287 12.64 14.27 -3.58
CA GLU A 287 13.96 13.86 -3.09
C GLU A 287 15.04 14.77 -3.66
N LYS A 288 15.71 15.51 -2.78
CA LYS A 288 16.82 16.40 -3.13
C LYS A 288 18.16 15.69 -2.95
N ALA A 289 19.05 15.83 -3.96
CA ALA A 289 20.44 15.46 -3.83
C ALA A 289 21.37 16.65 -4.12
N GLU A 290 22.31 16.91 -3.21
CA GLU A 290 23.31 17.98 -3.32
C GLU A 290 24.59 17.49 -4.02
N ALA A 291 24.68 16.20 -4.34
CA ALA A 291 25.72 15.59 -5.16
C ALA A 291 25.16 14.36 -5.86
N ILE A 292 25.68 14.07 -7.06
CA ILE A 292 25.38 12.85 -7.82
C ILE A 292 26.72 12.17 -8.11
N ASP A 293 26.83 10.88 -7.83
CA ASP A 293 28.05 10.07 -8.02
C ASP A 293 29.32 10.74 -7.46
N GLY A 294 29.20 11.36 -6.28
CA GLY A 294 30.29 12.06 -5.62
C GLY A 294 30.65 13.43 -6.19
N GLN A 295 29.95 13.89 -7.25
CA GLN A 295 30.19 15.18 -7.91
C GLN A 295 29.32 16.27 -7.27
N SER A 296 29.91 17.18 -6.51
CA SER A 296 29.22 18.23 -5.77
C SER A 296 28.58 19.31 -6.66
N THR A 297 28.99 19.42 -7.92
CA THR A 297 28.42 20.33 -8.90
C THR A 297 27.21 19.75 -9.63
N LEU A 298 27.00 18.45 -9.55
CA LEU A 298 25.81 17.78 -10.03
C LEU A 298 24.79 17.70 -8.91
N LYS A 299 23.62 18.30 -9.09
CA LYS A 299 22.54 18.36 -8.11
C LYS A 299 21.23 18.00 -8.77
N LYS A 300 20.28 17.40 -8.01
CA LYS A 300 19.01 17.00 -8.57
C LYS A 300 17.83 17.05 -7.60
N TRP A 301 16.63 17.02 -8.20
CA TRP A 301 15.38 16.57 -7.62
C TRP A 301 14.94 15.27 -8.29
N SER A 302 14.40 14.30 -7.53
CA SER A 302 13.94 13.01 -8.05
C SER A 302 12.80 12.43 -7.20
N ILE A 303 12.27 11.29 -7.64
CA ILE A 303 11.46 10.35 -6.85
C ILE A 303 12.03 8.96 -7.07
N GLY A 304 12.45 8.28 -6.00
CA GLY A 304 13.06 6.95 -6.11
C GLY A 304 14.30 6.90 -7.00
N GLY A 305 15.02 8.04 -7.13
CA GLY A 305 16.15 8.20 -8.04
C GLY A 305 15.79 8.72 -9.43
N LEU A 306 14.70 8.24 -10.05
CA LEU A 306 14.12 8.66 -11.33
C LEU A 306 12.59 8.66 -11.25
N PRO A 307 11.87 9.54 -12.00
CA PRO A 307 12.42 10.56 -12.89
C PRO A 307 13.16 11.66 -12.14
N SER A 308 14.00 12.41 -12.85
CA SER A 308 14.80 13.46 -12.23
C SER A 308 14.94 14.72 -13.09
N VAL A 309 15.10 15.85 -12.39
CA VAL A 309 15.55 17.14 -12.94
C VAL A 309 16.87 17.49 -12.25
N ALA A 310 17.90 17.79 -13.03
CA ALA A 310 19.24 17.96 -12.52
C ALA A 310 20.01 19.10 -13.20
N ILE A 311 21.10 19.49 -12.57
CA ILE A 311 22.02 20.54 -13.07
C ILE A 311 23.47 20.12 -12.95
N ASN A 312 24.32 20.70 -13.79
CA ASN A 312 25.74 20.89 -13.53
C ASN A 312 25.99 22.40 -13.30
N ASN A 313 26.21 22.83 -12.08
CA ASN A 313 26.53 24.23 -11.78
C ASN A 313 28.04 24.54 -11.81
N GLY A 314 28.88 23.56 -12.17
CA GLY A 314 30.32 23.70 -12.34
C GLY A 314 30.69 24.52 -13.59
N LYS A 315 31.95 24.96 -13.62
CA LYS A 315 32.53 25.69 -14.76
C LYS A 315 33.05 24.75 -15.85
N ASP A 316 33.21 23.48 -15.54
CA ASP A 316 33.75 22.45 -16.41
C ASP A 316 32.73 21.36 -16.68
N PRO A 317 32.78 20.68 -17.84
CA PRO A 317 31.99 19.50 -18.10
C PRO A 317 32.43 18.36 -17.16
N ILE A 318 31.48 17.50 -16.80
CA ILE A 318 31.72 16.37 -15.91
C ILE A 318 31.38 15.08 -16.63
N LYS A 319 32.29 14.11 -16.57
CA LYS A 319 32.11 12.78 -17.12
C LYS A 319 31.70 11.82 -15.98
N VAL A 320 30.45 11.37 -16.04
CA VAL A 320 29.86 10.38 -15.15
C VAL A 320 29.31 9.22 -16.01
N TRP A 321 28.01 8.94 -16.01
CA TRP A 321 27.41 7.99 -16.97
C TRP A 321 27.42 8.50 -18.43
N THR A 322 27.47 9.81 -18.61
CA THR A 322 27.72 10.51 -19.86
C THR A 322 28.54 11.78 -19.60
N GLU A 323 28.88 12.55 -20.61
CA GLU A 323 29.51 13.85 -20.44
C GLU A 323 28.44 14.93 -20.27
N ILE A 324 28.34 15.47 -19.06
CA ILE A 324 27.39 16.54 -18.71
C ILE A 324 28.08 17.89 -18.89
N PRO A 325 27.61 18.74 -19.80
CA PRO A 325 28.23 20.04 -20.04
C PRO A 325 28.25 20.94 -18.80
N ALA A 326 29.23 21.85 -18.77
CA ALA A 326 29.28 22.89 -17.75
C ALA A 326 28.01 23.76 -17.81
N ARG A 327 27.58 24.24 -16.65
CA ARG A 327 26.45 25.18 -16.55
C ARG A 327 25.18 24.72 -17.29
N SER A 328 24.84 23.43 -17.14
CA SER A 328 23.73 22.81 -17.85
C SER A 328 22.56 22.42 -16.96
N PHE A 329 21.37 22.46 -17.54
CA PHE A 329 20.14 21.92 -16.97
C PHE A 329 19.71 20.71 -17.79
N PHE A 330 19.41 19.61 -17.12
CA PHE A 330 19.04 18.36 -17.78
C PHE A 330 17.99 17.59 -17.00
N VAL A 331 17.31 16.70 -17.69
CA VAL A 331 16.27 15.86 -17.13
C VAL A 331 16.51 14.40 -17.50
N HIS A 332 15.92 13.49 -16.74
CA HIS A 332 15.96 12.07 -17.05
C HIS A 332 14.60 11.46 -16.68
N PRO A 333 13.82 10.91 -17.62
CA PRO A 333 12.59 10.22 -17.37
C PRO A 333 12.85 8.85 -16.71
N ASN A 334 11.79 8.20 -16.23
CA ASN A 334 11.81 6.78 -15.84
C ASN A 334 11.04 5.96 -16.88
N ALA A 335 11.07 4.62 -16.79
CA ALA A 335 10.45 3.71 -17.75
C ALA A 335 9.00 4.03 -18.08
N ASP A 336 8.19 4.33 -17.05
CA ASP A 336 6.76 4.61 -17.18
C ASP A 336 6.41 6.04 -16.72
N SER A 337 7.41 6.86 -16.40
CA SER A 337 7.20 8.16 -15.79
C SER A 337 7.95 9.25 -16.53
N PRO A 338 7.25 10.01 -17.39
CA PRO A 338 7.76 11.22 -17.98
C PRO A 338 8.13 12.24 -16.89
N VAL A 339 9.17 13.03 -17.15
CA VAL A 339 9.55 14.17 -16.32
C VAL A 339 9.04 15.46 -16.96
N ALA A 340 8.54 16.39 -16.14
CA ALA A 340 8.09 17.68 -16.62
C ALA A 340 8.70 18.85 -15.84
N VAL A 341 8.98 19.91 -16.56
CA VAL A 341 9.39 21.23 -16.05
C VAL A 341 8.31 22.23 -16.45
N THR A 342 7.67 22.80 -15.44
CA THR A 342 6.53 23.70 -15.63
C THR A 342 6.85 25.08 -15.13
N TRP A 343 6.71 26.07 -15.99
CA TRP A 343 6.82 27.50 -15.68
C TRP A 343 5.43 28.10 -15.53
N ILE A 344 5.20 28.84 -14.45
CA ILE A 344 3.97 29.61 -14.24
C ILE A 344 4.19 31.04 -14.63
N SER A 345 3.34 31.55 -15.50
CA SER A 345 3.46 32.91 -16.00
C SER A 345 3.23 33.97 -14.91
N PRO A 346 4.21 34.82 -14.61
CA PRO A 346 4.02 35.97 -13.72
C PRO A 346 3.35 37.18 -14.45
N VAL A 347 3.18 37.13 -15.77
CA VAL A 347 2.72 38.20 -16.60
C VAL A 347 1.48 37.85 -17.42
N THR A 348 0.81 38.87 -17.90
CA THR A 348 -0.23 38.75 -18.96
C THR A 348 0.25 39.47 -20.19
N GLY A 349 0.27 38.83 -21.34
CA GLY A 349 0.72 39.42 -22.60
C GLY A 349 1.24 38.39 -23.57
N LYS A 350 1.91 38.90 -24.62
CA LYS A 350 2.54 38.08 -25.64
C LYS A 350 3.92 37.63 -25.17
N ILE A 351 4.17 36.33 -25.24
CA ILE A 351 5.48 35.75 -24.96
C ILE A 351 6.05 35.05 -26.18
N GLU A 352 7.36 35.04 -26.25
CA GLU A 352 8.17 34.28 -27.19
C GLU A 352 8.86 33.15 -26.47
N ILE A 353 8.78 31.94 -27.01
CA ILE A 353 9.36 30.70 -26.39
C ILE A 353 10.42 30.17 -27.35
N GLU A 354 11.66 30.11 -26.88
CA GLU A 354 12.78 29.43 -27.52
C GLU A 354 13.01 28.11 -26.77
N LEU A 355 13.20 27.02 -27.50
CA LEU A 355 13.43 25.71 -26.91
C LEU A 355 14.58 25.00 -27.61
N LYS A 356 15.55 24.53 -26.83
CA LYS A 356 16.57 23.58 -27.28
C LYS A 356 16.46 22.31 -26.45
N VAL A 357 16.42 21.18 -27.11
CA VAL A 357 16.45 19.88 -26.50
C VAL A 357 17.55 19.06 -27.16
N ALA A 358 18.47 18.52 -26.38
CA ALA A 358 19.58 17.73 -26.90
C ALA A 358 19.71 16.44 -26.13
N ASP A 359 19.94 15.36 -26.86
CA ASP A 359 20.29 14.08 -26.23
C ASP A 359 21.69 14.21 -25.62
N GLY A 360 21.76 13.92 -24.32
CA GLY A 360 23.02 13.95 -23.56
C GLY A 360 23.75 12.63 -23.53
N HIS A 361 23.28 11.60 -24.24
CA HIS A 361 23.86 10.26 -24.22
C HIS A 361 24.18 9.78 -25.65
N ALA A 362 25.25 8.97 -25.76
CA ALA A 362 25.63 8.40 -27.06
C ALA A 362 24.90 7.08 -27.38
N PHE A 363 24.08 6.59 -26.45
CA PHE A 363 23.36 5.32 -26.54
C PHE A 363 21.89 5.52 -26.14
N GLY A 364 21.05 4.54 -26.39
CA GLY A 364 19.62 4.58 -26.11
C GLY A 364 18.80 4.50 -27.38
N ASP A 365 17.56 4.90 -27.29
CA ASP A 365 16.61 4.94 -28.42
C ASP A 365 15.95 6.32 -28.62
N GLY A 366 16.48 7.31 -27.90
CA GLY A 366 16.02 8.69 -27.91
C GLY A 366 14.79 8.92 -27.03
N VAL A 367 14.31 10.15 -27.02
CA VAL A 367 13.20 10.59 -26.16
C VAL A 367 12.09 11.23 -26.95
N ILE A 368 10.88 11.24 -26.38
CA ILE A 368 9.75 12.01 -26.88
C ILE A 368 9.65 13.27 -26.04
N TRP A 369 9.62 14.42 -26.68
CA TRP A 369 9.45 15.71 -26.03
C TRP A 369 8.14 16.38 -26.43
N GLN A 370 7.53 17.12 -25.50
CA GLN A 370 6.30 17.86 -25.72
C GLN A 370 6.36 19.20 -25.02
N LEU A 371 6.05 20.28 -25.74
CA LEU A 371 5.87 21.62 -25.21
C LEU A 371 4.39 21.98 -25.23
N GLN A 372 3.87 22.38 -24.07
CA GLN A 372 2.42 22.51 -23.83
C GLN A 372 2.11 23.82 -23.12
N GLN A 373 0.92 24.39 -23.43
CA GLN A 373 0.32 25.46 -22.65
C GLN A 373 -0.91 24.93 -21.92
N PHE A 374 -1.07 25.33 -20.66
CA PHE A 374 -2.30 25.14 -19.89
C PHE A 374 -2.94 26.52 -19.68
N ALA A 375 -3.92 26.84 -20.53
CA ALA A 375 -4.53 28.16 -20.62
C ALA A 375 -5.72 28.29 -19.66
N ASN A 376 -5.44 28.20 -18.35
CA ASN A 376 -6.45 28.31 -17.29
C ASN A 376 -5.87 29.02 -16.06
N ASP A 377 -6.58 30.01 -15.56
CA ASP A 377 -6.18 30.81 -14.40
C ASP A 377 -6.12 30.00 -13.08
N LYS A 378 -6.82 28.86 -13.03
CA LYS A 378 -6.81 27.93 -11.89
C LYS A 378 -5.62 26.98 -11.89
N ILE A 379 -4.86 26.91 -12.99
CA ILE A 379 -3.76 25.93 -13.10
C ILE A 379 -2.69 26.18 -12.02
N HIS A 380 -2.33 27.45 -11.79
CA HIS A 380 -1.37 27.82 -10.75
C HIS A 380 -1.85 27.38 -9.35
N SER A 381 -3.09 27.71 -8.98
CA SER A 381 -3.63 27.32 -7.68
C SER A 381 -3.73 25.80 -7.51
N SER A 382 -3.93 25.06 -8.59
CA SER A 382 -3.91 23.57 -8.56
C SER A 382 -2.49 23.03 -8.35
N TYR A 383 -1.48 23.65 -8.97
CA TYR A 383 -0.07 23.31 -8.67
C TYR A 383 0.34 23.71 -7.26
N GLU A 384 -0.13 24.86 -6.74
CA GLU A 384 0.10 25.25 -5.34
C GLU A 384 -0.49 24.24 -4.37
N LYS A 385 -1.72 23.76 -4.60
CA LYS A 385 -2.33 22.71 -3.77
C LYS A 385 -1.52 21.42 -3.80
N LEU A 386 -1.02 21.02 -4.96
CA LEU A 386 -0.13 19.87 -5.09
C LEU A 386 1.18 20.07 -4.30
N ALA A 387 1.71 21.30 -4.27
CA ALA A 387 2.93 21.65 -3.55
C ALA A 387 2.74 21.81 -2.02
N LEU A 388 1.57 22.27 -1.60
CA LEU A 388 1.20 22.39 -0.17
C LEU A 388 1.07 21.03 0.52
N ASP A 389 1.11 19.94 -0.24
CA ASP A 389 1.00 18.57 0.22
C ASP A 389 2.15 18.11 1.16
N LYS A 390 3.20 18.91 1.33
CA LYS A 390 4.18 18.70 2.40
C LYS A 390 3.52 18.69 3.79
N HIS A 391 2.49 19.51 4.02
CA HIS A 391 1.71 19.53 5.25
C HIS A 391 0.76 18.33 5.34
N GLY A 392 0.23 17.88 4.21
CA GLY A 392 -0.58 16.67 4.12
C GLY A 392 0.24 15.43 4.42
N ILE A 393 1.42 15.30 3.82
CA ILE A 393 2.35 14.21 4.09
C ILE A 393 2.75 14.19 5.56
N ALA A 394 3.07 15.35 6.16
CA ALA A 394 3.39 15.44 7.58
C ALA A 394 2.23 14.99 8.48
N LYS A 395 0.99 15.38 8.18
CA LYS A 395 -0.21 14.92 8.91
C LYS A 395 -0.46 13.42 8.77
N ILE A 396 -0.21 12.86 7.59
CA ILE A 396 -0.32 11.43 7.35
C ILE A 396 0.74 10.68 8.16
N GLU A 397 1.99 11.16 8.16
CA GLU A 397 3.07 10.57 8.95
C GLU A 397 2.81 10.72 10.47
N GLU A 398 2.33 11.87 10.93
CA GLU A 398 1.89 12.06 12.30
C GLU A 398 0.81 11.04 12.67
N HIS A 399 -0.21 10.87 11.82
CA HIS A 399 -1.26 9.87 12.06
C HIS A 399 -0.72 8.43 12.02
N LYS A 400 0.20 8.10 11.13
CA LYS A 400 0.86 6.78 11.10
C LYS A 400 1.62 6.49 12.40
N ASN A 401 2.24 7.51 13.00
CA ASN A 401 2.94 7.39 14.27
C ASN A 401 2.00 7.19 15.46
N THR A 402 0.70 7.49 15.31
CA THR A 402 -0.34 7.19 16.31
C THR A 402 -0.94 5.79 16.14
N LYS A 403 -0.35 4.96 15.27
CA LYS A 403 -0.87 3.61 15.02
C LYS A 403 -1.07 2.85 16.33
N PRO A 404 -2.29 2.32 16.59
CA PRO A 404 -2.52 1.41 17.69
C PRO A 404 -1.55 0.23 17.61
N ILE A 405 -0.95 -0.14 18.73
CA ILE A 405 0.26 -0.99 18.81
C ILE A 405 0.04 -2.42 18.33
N THR A 406 -1.17 -2.85 18.09
CA THR A 406 -1.48 -4.25 17.85
C THR A 406 -1.91 -4.55 16.42
N LYS A 407 -1.02 -5.20 15.67
CA LYS A 407 -1.45 -6.02 14.53
C LYS A 407 -2.46 -7.03 15.07
N THR A 408 -3.65 -7.06 14.46
CA THR A 408 -4.65 -8.07 14.82
C THR A 408 -4.14 -9.44 14.37
N ASP A 409 -3.63 -10.22 15.31
CA ASP A 409 -3.29 -11.62 15.10
C ASP A 409 -4.53 -12.48 15.31
N TYR A 410 -4.56 -13.64 14.67
CA TYR A 410 -5.67 -14.57 14.72
C TYR A 410 -5.21 -15.94 15.17
N ALA A 411 -6.13 -16.74 15.70
CA ALA A 411 -5.86 -18.12 16.07
C ALA A 411 -6.96 -19.06 15.57
N TYR A 412 -6.59 -20.32 15.41
CA TYR A 412 -7.54 -21.43 15.35
C TYR A 412 -8.10 -21.62 16.74
N ALA A 413 -9.29 -21.11 16.96
CA ALA A 413 -9.98 -21.09 18.23
C ALA A 413 -11.48 -21.27 18.03
N VAL A 414 -12.19 -21.72 19.05
CA VAL A 414 -13.65 -21.82 19.03
C VAL A 414 -14.23 -20.43 19.26
N ALA A 415 -15.34 -20.14 18.62
CA ALA A 415 -16.18 -19.00 18.91
C ALA A 415 -17.63 -19.42 18.96
N GLU A 416 -18.45 -18.57 19.59
CA GLU A 416 -19.88 -18.76 19.65
C GLU A 416 -20.50 -18.72 18.24
N GLY A 417 -21.30 -19.73 17.93
CA GLY A 417 -22.04 -19.85 16.67
C GLY A 417 -23.53 -19.55 16.87
N THR A 418 -24.34 -20.00 15.93
CA THR A 418 -25.79 -19.90 16.04
C THR A 418 -26.30 -21.11 16.83
N PRO A 419 -27.05 -20.91 17.93
CA PRO A 419 -27.62 -22.03 18.70
C PRO A 419 -28.45 -22.94 17.80
N LYS A 420 -28.24 -24.25 17.93
CA LYS A 420 -28.94 -25.29 17.18
C LYS A 420 -29.32 -26.43 18.14
N ASP A 421 -30.61 -26.76 18.12
CA ASP A 421 -31.11 -27.99 18.78
C ASP A 421 -31.07 -29.12 17.75
N TYR A 422 -30.59 -30.27 18.21
CA TYR A 422 -30.58 -31.49 17.40
C TYR A 422 -31.52 -32.52 17.97
N PRO A 423 -32.38 -33.15 17.14
CA PRO A 423 -33.24 -34.22 17.57
C PRO A 423 -32.42 -35.46 17.96
N ILE A 424 -32.95 -36.24 18.88
CA ILE A 424 -32.38 -37.55 19.26
C ILE A 424 -32.66 -38.51 18.12
N HIS A 425 -31.58 -39.05 17.49
CA HIS A 425 -31.71 -40.12 16.50
C HIS A 425 -31.61 -41.48 17.19
N ASN A 426 -32.72 -42.19 17.27
CA ASN A 426 -32.74 -43.54 17.81
C ASN A 426 -32.21 -44.54 16.78
N ARG A 427 -31.26 -45.41 17.17
CA ARG A 427 -30.64 -46.44 16.34
C ARG A 427 -29.82 -45.94 15.16
N GLY A 428 -29.31 -44.72 15.21
CA GLY A 428 -28.34 -44.23 14.21
C GLY A 428 -28.92 -43.89 12.85
N ASP A 429 -30.16 -43.48 12.78
CA ASP A 429 -30.80 -42.92 11.57
C ASP A 429 -30.17 -41.63 11.10
#